data_a976a0dcfcaa90e25f63f179d3e73299
#
_entry.id   a976a0dcfcaa90e25f63f179d3e73299
#
_cell.length_a   1.000
_cell.length_b   1.000
_cell.length_c   1.000
_cell.angle_alpha   90.00
_cell.angle_beta   90.00
_cell.angle_gamma   90.00
#
_symmetry.space_group_name_H-M   'P 1'
#
loop_
_entity.id
_entity.type
_entity.pdbx_description
1 polymer ?
#
loop_
_entity_poly.entity_id
_entity_poly.type
_entity_poly.pdbx_seq_one_letter_code
_entity_poly.pdbx_strand_id
1 'polypeptide(L)'
;KPQQRRSQGQKPRKTAAQAAQQRYKNQRLRPAQQQPRDPVQREKRKKRRLTRAALKRRRMLRRLMAFVTLLAVIAAGVYLTMTMLFKIGTIQVQTADGTVVQEVGGYSSSQILQALGVQTEENIFSFDPAAKEAELEKQFPLLESIRVVRDYPNTVVVQVTEAVPTYAMQTKSGWLTLSDQFKILACESAQPEELKTLYGGEPVSVTPGDQLTFAAQADPAASDASGSAAASAAVQTDDRLDALNELQAKLEEYGMLDDVTRMEFADTDQMAFLYQDRVSVLLGTRNDLDYKLDRARYVLTNADGKGCAPTDTGRLDFSHVSAGSTRKIYFAQGQPTLPSGYVVPEKTVPEEPDTSAAEDTAADGAEDAAAAQPADDTAAAAEETPLTDPARMTANNEENPM
;
A
#
# COMPACT_ATOMS: atom_id res chain seq x y z
N LYS A 1 39.80 -60.24 8.66
CA LYS A 1 38.94 -61.44 8.81
C LYS A 1 38.49 -61.86 7.45
N PRO A 2 38.75 -63.13 7.01
CA PRO A 2 38.46 -63.54 5.64
C PRO A 2 37.04 -64.04 5.44
N GLN A 3 36.51 -63.75 4.27
CA GLN A 3 35.20 -64.22 3.79
C GLN A 3 35.34 -65.69 3.35
N GLN A 4 34.51 -66.56 3.91
CA GLN A 4 34.33 -67.94 3.46
C GLN A 4 33.45 -67.98 2.19
N ARG A 5 34.09 -68.51 1.10
CA ARG A 5 33.40 -68.92 -0.12
C ARG A 5 32.67 -70.27 0.15
N ARG A 6 31.39 -70.31 0.02
CA ARG A 6 30.60 -71.55 -0.04
C ARG A 6 30.66 -72.11 -1.48
N SER A 7 31.24 -73.31 -1.58
CA SER A 7 31.33 -74.13 -2.78
C SER A 7 29.93 -74.64 -3.17
N GLN A 8 29.47 -74.35 -4.41
CA GLN A 8 28.33 -74.98 -5.02
C GLN A 8 28.68 -76.42 -5.43
N GLY A 9 27.99 -77.41 -4.82
CA GLY A 9 28.01 -78.82 -5.21
C GLY A 9 27.44 -79.07 -6.58
N GLN A 10 28.20 -79.52 -7.49
CA GLN A 10 27.83 -80.03 -8.81
C GLN A 10 27.00 -81.31 -8.67
N LYS A 11 25.75 -81.36 -9.21
CA LYS A 11 24.97 -82.60 -9.37
C LYS A 11 25.55 -83.46 -10.50
N PRO A 12 25.72 -84.79 -10.32
CA PRO A 12 26.31 -85.64 -11.34
C PRO A 12 25.40 -85.72 -12.58
N ARG A 13 26.03 -85.56 -13.75
CA ARG A 13 25.41 -85.78 -15.07
C ARG A 13 25.07 -87.25 -15.26
N LYS A 14 23.82 -87.62 -15.41
CA LYS A 14 23.35 -88.97 -15.78
C LYS A 14 23.81 -89.26 -17.21
N THR A 15 24.50 -90.39 -17.38
CA THR A 15 24.99 -90.86 -18.64
C THR A 15 23.85 -91.12 -19.62
N ALA A 16 24.08 -90.93 -20.95
CA ALA A 16 23.16 -91.12 -22.04
C ALA A 16 22.44 -92.49 -22.05
N ALA A 17 23.08 -93.51 -21.55
CA ALA A 17 22.49 -94.88 -21.43
C ALA A 17 21.34 -94.92 -20.38
N GLN A 18 21.43 -94.18 -19.26
CA GLN A 18 20.36 -94.18 -18.26
C GLN A 18 19.13 -93.37 -18.73
N ALA A 19 19.33 -92.38 -19.57
CA ALA A 19 18.27 -91.61 -20.18
C ALA A 19 17.50 -92.37 -21.23
N ALA A 20 18.17 -93.28 -21.98
CA ALA A 20 17.54 -94.15 -22.97
C ALA A 20 16.68 -95.22 -22.30
N GLN A 21 17.15 -95.87 -21.23
CA GLN A 21 16.38 -96.87 -20.49
C GLN A 21 15.11 -96.27 -19.82
N GLN A 22 15.13 -95.00 -19.38
CA GLN A 22 13.91 -94.36 -18.86
C GLN A 22 12.91 -94.03 -19.94
N ARG A 23 13.35 -93.78 -21.16
CA ARG A 23 12.41 -93.60 -22.32
C ARG A 23 11.73 -94.89 -22.73
N TYR A 24 12.45 -96.03 -22.72
CA TYR A 24 11.89 -97.36 -23.03
C TYR A 24 10.84 -97.80 -21.97
N LYS A 25 11.07 -97.53 -20.70
CA LYS A 25 10.18 -97.90 -19.63
C LYS A 25 8.87 -97.11 -19.65
N ASN A 26 8.91 -95.88 -20.13
CA ASN A 26 7.72 -95.02 -20.24
C ASN A 26 6.82 -95.30 -21.51
N GLN A 27 7.41 -96.04 -22.50
CA GLN A 27 6.64 -96.41 -23.69
C GLN A 27 5.79 -97.65 -23.52
N ARG A 28 6.11 -98.54 -22.56
CA ARG A 28 5.40 -99.79 -22.35
C ARG A 28 4.12 -99.76 -21.48
N LEU A 29 3.80 -98.57 -20.92
CA LEU A 29 2.65 -98.39 -20.05
C LEU A 29 1.56 -97.50 -20.70
N ARG A 30 1.11 -97.83 -21.90
CA ARG A 30 -0.14 -97.30 -22.43
C ARG A 30 -1.06 -98.43 -22.86
N PRO A 31 -2.02 -98.83 -22.00
CA PRO A 31 -3.22 -99.51 -22.52
C PRO A 31 -4.14 -98.40 -23.02
N ALA A 32 -4.56 -98.56 -24.29
CA ALA A 32 -5.62 -97.80 -24.88
C ALA A 32 -6.95 -98.24 -24.28
N GLN A 33 -7.59 -97.34 -23.54
CA GLN A 33 -9.07 -97.41 -23.36
C GLN A 33 -9.60 -96.02 -23.63
N GLN A 34 -10.13 -95.90 -24.83
CA GLN A 34 -11.04 -94.80 -25.17
C GLN A 34 -12.39 -95.09 -24.54
N GLN A 35 -12.72 -94.46 -23.45
CA GLN A 35 -14.06 -94.30 -22.95
C GLN A 35 -14.68 -93.02 -23.52
N PRO A 36 -15.94 -93.06 -23.99
CA PRO A 36 -16.68 -91.90 -24.51
C PRO A 36 -16.81 -90.86 -23.38
N ARG A 37 -16.28 -89.71 -23.63
CA ARG A 37 -16.33 -88.58 -22.66
C ARG A 37 -17.67 -87.86 -22.81
N ASP A 38 -18.52 -87.92 -21.79
CA ASP A 38 -19.75 -87.16 -21.68
C ASP A 38 -19.50 -85.63 -21.89
N PRO A 39 -20.30 -84.98 -22.73
CA PRO A 39 -20.15 -83.58 -23.04
C PRO A 39 -20.26 -82.62 -21.79
N VAL A 40 -20.93 -83.11 -20.74
CA VAL A 40 -21.15 -82.31 -19.51
C VAL A 40 -19.89 -82.14 -18.65
N GLN A 41 -18.86 -82.99 -18.83
CA GLN A 41 -17.61 -82.83 -18.11
C GLN A 41 -16.63 -81.83 -18.77
N ARG A 42 -16.88 -81.40 -20.02
CA ARG A 42 -16.01 -80.40 -20.70
C ARG A 42 -16.17 -78.97 -20.19
N GLU A 43 -17.32 -78.62 -19.65
CA GLU A 43 -17.51 -77.26 -19.14
C GLU A 43 -16.85 -76.98 -17.75
N LYS A 44 -16.73 -78.02 -16.91
CA LYS A 44 -16.10 -77.86 -15.57
C LYS A 44 -14.61 -77.79 -15.60
N ARG A 45 -13.90 -78.08 -16.70
CA ARG A 45 -12.44 -78.04 -16.81
C ARG A 45 -11.86 -76.71 -17.33
N LYS A 46 -12.67 -75.73 -17.70
CA LYS A 46 -12.23 -74.43 -18.17
C LYS A 46 -12.04 -73.40 -17.09
N LYS A 47 -12.10 -73.75 -15.82
CA LYS A 47 -11.57 -72.83 -14.76
C LYS A 47 -10.04 -72.78 -14.84
N ARG A 48 -9.53 -71.88 -15.70
CA ARG A 48 -8.09 -71.57 -15.83
C ARG A 48 -7.50 -71.42 -14.44
N ARG A 49 -6.56 -72.31 -14.08
CA ARG A 49 -5.71 -72.13 -12.90
C ARG A 49 -4.94 -70.83 -13.13
N LEU A 50 -5.31 -69.73 -12.39
CA LEU A 50 -4.63 -68.46 -12.44
C LEU A 50 -3.17 -68.68 -12.09
N THR A 51 -2.27 -68.38 -13.01
CA THR A 51 -0.82 -68.48 -12.81
C THR A 51 -0.46 -67.63 -11.58
N ARG A 52 0.56 -68.09 -10.83
CA ARG A 52 1.04 -67.35 -9.61
C ARG A 52 1.34 -65.89 -9.90
N ALA A 53 1.71 -65.53 -11.11
CA ALA A 53 1.92 -64.16 -11.58
C ALA A 53 0.58 -63.37 -11.66
N ALA A 54 -0.52 -63.97 -12.12
CA ALA A 54 -1.83 -63.33 -12.17
C ALA A 54 -2.42 -63.10 -10.77
N LEU A 55 -2.14 -64.00 -9.83
CA LEU A 55 -2.54 -63.81 -8.42
C LEU A 55 -1.73 -62.68 -7.76
N LYS A 56 -0.43 -62.53 -8.04
CA LYS A 56 0.41 -61.41 -7.56
C LYS A 56 -0.09 -60.11 -8.17
N ARG A 57 -0.38 -60.07 -9.47
CA ARG A 57 -0.96 -58.85 -10.12
C ARG A 57 -2.32 -58.48 -9.51
N ARG A 58 -3.22 -59.45 -9.25
CA ARG A 58 -4.51 -59.15 -8.60
C ARG A 58 -4.34 -58.64 -7.17
N ARG A 59 -3.40 -59.19 -6.40
CA ARG A 59 -3.10 -58.68 -5.06
C ARG A 59 -2.50 -57.27 -5.11
N MET A 60 -1.60 -57.00 -6.04
CA MET A 60 -1.03 -55.70 -6.27
C MET A 60 -2.11 -54.71 -6.73
N LEU A 61 -2.96 -55.08 -7.67
CA LEU A 61 -4.05 -54.24 -8.13
C LEU A 61 -5.07 -53.94 -7.01
N ARG A 62 -5.41 -54.94 -6.15
CA ARG A 62 -6.25 -54.69 -4.98
C ARG A 62 -5.62 -53.74 -3.96
N ARG A 63 -4.30 -53.86 -3.73
CA ARG A 63 -3.57 -52.90 -2.86
C ARG A 63 -3.53 -51.49 -3.47
N LEU A 64 -3.31 -51.42 -4.78
CA LEU A 64 -3.33 -50.15 -5.51
C LEU A 64 -4.75 -49.52 -5.44
N MET A 65 -5.78 -50.30 -5.72
CA MET A 65 -7.18 -49.83 -5.61
C MET A 65 -7.53 -49.41 -4.18
N ALA A 66 -7.10 -50.15 -3.16
CA ALA A 66 -7.30 -49.77 -1.76
C ALA A 66 -6.56 -48.48 -1.42
N PHE A 67 -5.36 -48.28 -1.96
CA PHE A 67 -4.60 -47.05 -1.78
C PHE A 67 -5.29 -45.85 -2.48
N VAL A 68 -5.75 -46.05 -3.72
CA VAL A 68 -6.49 -45.00 -4.47
C VAL A 68 -7.82 -44.66 -3.78
N THR A 69 -8.55 -45.66 -3.26
CA THR A 69 -9.79 -45.38 -2.51
C THR A 69 -9.50 -44.65 -1.20
N LEU A 70 -8.47 -45.04 -0.49
CA LEU A 70 -8.04 -44.30 0.72
C LEU A 70 -7.68 -42.82 0.41
N LEU A 71 -6.90 -42.62 -0.65
CA LEU A 71 -6.51 -41.29 -1.10
C LEU A 71 -7.73 -40.46 -1.55
N ALA A 72 -8.70 -41.12 -2.24
CA ALA A 72 -9.97 -40.48 -2.63
C ALA A 72 -10.83 -40.08 -1.42
N VAL A 73 -10.88 -40.92 -0.37
CA VAL A 73 -11.58 -40.58 0.88
C VAL A 73 -10.92 -39.44 1.61
N ILE A 74 -9.58 -39.42 1.68
CA ILE A 74 -8.84 -38.29 2.26
C ILE A 74 -9.11 -37.03 1.45
N ALA A 75 -9.00 -37.08 0.12
CA ALA A 75 -9.26 -35.93 -0.74
C ALA A 75 -10.72 -35.43 -0.60
N ALA A 76 -11.70 -36.32 -0.52
CA ALA A 76 -13.08 -35.94 -0.25
C ALA A 76 -13.27 -35.32 1.15
N GLY A 77 -12.60 -35.85 2.16
CA GLY A 77 -12.61 -35.29 3.49
C GLY A 77 -12.03 -33.87 3.53
N VAL A 78 -10.86 -33.67 2.90
CA VAL A 78 -10.23 -32.35 2.77
C VAL A 78 -11.13 -31.39 1.99
N TYR A 79 -11.71 -31.83 0.88
CA TYR A 79 -12.65 -31.03 0.08
C TYR A 79 -13.88 -30.57 0.89
N LEU A 80 -14.50 -31.48 1.63
CA LEU A 80 -15.66 -31.16 2.49
C LEU A 80 -15.25 -30.20 3.62
N THR A 81 -14.09 -30.41 4.22
CA THR A 81 -13.57 -29.50 5.25
C THR A 81 -13.35 -28.11 4.68
N MET A 82 -12.70 -28.01 3.51
CA MET A 82 -12.43 -26.73 2.85
C MET A 82 -13.71 -26.01 2.41
N THR A 83 -14.73 -26.73 2.00
CA THR A 83 -15.99 -26.12 1.53
C THR A 83 -16.96 -25.77 2.66
N MET A 84 -16.92 -26.48 3.80
CA MET A 84 -17.86 -26.25 4.88
C MET A 84 -17.29 -25.43 6.03
N LEU A 85 -16.02 -25.64 6.40
CA LEU A 85 -15.41 -25.01 7.55
C LEU A 85 -14.86 -23.60 7.23
N PHE A 86 -14.45 -23.39 5.98
CA PHE A 86 -13.83 -22.13 5.55
C PHE A 86 -14.80 -21.23 4.78
N LYS A 87 -16.05 -21.20 5.21
CA LYS A 87 -17.02 -20.21 4.76
C LYS A 87 -16.88 -18.94 5.58
N ILE A 88 -16.98 -17.81 4.90
CA ILE A 88 -16.94 -16.49 5.52
C ILE A 88 -18.20 -16.33 6.38
N GLY A 89 -18.04 -16.26 7.66
CA GLY A 89 -19.12 -16.03 8.64
C GLY A 89 -19.23 -14.56 9.01
N THR A 90 -18.09 -13.87 9.12
CA THR A 90 -18.04 -12.48 9.57
C THR A 90 -17.04 -11.69 8.72
N ILE A 91 -17.41 -10.47 8.33
CA ILE A 91 -16.53 -9.51 7.69
C ILE A 91 -16.55 -8.25 8.54
N GLN A 92 -15.39 -7.71 8.91
CA GLN A 92 -15.30 -6.52 9.77
C GLN A 92 -14.19 -5.60 9.30
N VAL A 93 -14.43 -4.29 9.52
CA VAL A 93 -13.43 -3.25 9.29
C VAL A 93 -12.79 -2.91 10.63
N GLN A 94 -11.47 -2.93 10.66
CA GLN A 94 -10.67 -2.62 11.85
C GLN A 94 -9.60 -1.59 11.50
N THR A 95 -9.22 -0.79 12.47
CA THR A 95 -8.01 0.02 12.40
C THR A 95 -6.76 -0.86 12.54
N ALA A 96 -5.58 -0.29 12.29
CA ALA A 96 -4.30 -0.98 12.50
C ALA A 96 -4.14 -1.53 13.93
N ASP A 97 -4.77 -0.90 14.93
CA ASP A 97 -4.77 -1.30 16.33
C ASP A 97 -5.73 -2.47 16.63
N GLY A 98 -6.45 -2.97 15.63
CA GLY A 98 -7.41 -4.07 15.80
C GLY A 98 -8.77 -3.66 16.36
N THR A 99 -9.06 -2.37 16.53
CA THR A 99 -10.37 -1.87 16.94
C THR A 99 -11.36 -1.87 15.77
N VAL A 100 -12.54 -2.45 16.00
CA VAL A 100 -13.62 -2.40 15.00
C VAL A 100 -14.18 -0.98 14.96
N VAL A 101 -14.21 -0.41 13.76
CA VAL A 101 -14.67 0.96 13.54
C VAL A 101 -15.88 0.97 12.61
N GLN A 102 -16.73 1.98 12.78
CA GLN A 102 -17.89 2.18 11.92
C GLN A 102 -17.63 3.21 10.82
N GLU A 103 -16.67 4.11 11.02
CA GLU A 103 -16.27 5.14 10.09
C GLU A 103 -14.78 5.41 10.21
N VAL A 104 -14.09 5.58 9.07
CA VAL A 104 -12.65 5.91 8.96
C VAL A 104 -12.43 6.78 7.73
N GLY A 105 -11.71 7.90 7.89
CA GLY A 105 -11.39 8.79 6.77
C GLY A 105 -12.62 9.35 6.05
N GLY A 106 -13.74 9.52 6.77
CA GLY A 106 -15.00 9.97 6.18
C GLY A 106 -15.78 8.89 5.41
N TYR A 107 -15.29 7.65 5.39
CA TYR A 107 -15.98 6.52 4.78
C TYR A 107 -16.61 5.61 5.83
N SER A 108 -17.86 5.22 5.61
CA SER A 108 -18.51 4.24 6.48
C SER A 108 -17.98 2.83 6.22
N SER A 109 -17.87 2.02 7.28
CA SER A 109 -17.48 0.61 7.15
C SER A 109 -18.37 -0.16 6.17
N SER A 110 -19.66 0.19 6.10
CA SER A 110 -20.60 -0.41 5.16
C SER A 110 -20.23 -0.13 3.69
N GLN A 111 -19.74 1.06 3.38
CA GLN A 111 -19.26 1.42 2.03
C GLN A 111 -18.02 0.61 1.67
N ILE A 112 -17.06 0.49 2.60
CA ILE A 112 -15.83 -0.29 2.40
C ILE A 112 -16.18 -1.78 2.17
N LEU A 113 -17.09 -2.34 2.98
CA LEU A 113 -17.52 -3.73 2.84
C LEU A 113 -18.30 -3.97 1.53
N GLN A 114 -19.10 -3.02 1.11
CA GLN A 114 -19.80 -3.09 -0.17
C GLN A 114 -18.82 -3.06 -1.35
N ALA A 115 -17.82 -2.19 -1.30
CA ALA A 115 -16.78 -2.10 -2.31
C ALA A 115 -15.88 -3.35 -2.35
N LEU A 116 -15.61 -3.98 -1.20
CA LEU A 116 -14.88 -5.25 -1.12
C LEU A 116 -15.55 -6.33 -1.98
N GLY A 117 -16.90 -6.33 -2.06
CA GLY A 117 -17.68 -7.22 -2.90
C GLY A 117 -17.60 -8.70 -2.51
N VAL A 118 -17.13 -9.00 -1.31
CA VAL A 118 -17.07 -10.36 -0.75
C VAL A 118 -18.30 -10.59 0.11
N GLN A 119 -18.98 -11.72 -0.09
CA GLN A 119 -20.22 -12.03 0.61
C GLN A 119 -20.00 -13.06 1.73
N THR A 120 -20.85 -12.99 2.76
CA THR A 120 -20.95 -14.06 3.74
C THR A 120 -21.39 -15.36 3.06
N GLU A 121 -21.03 -16.51 3.62
CA GLU A 121 -21.25 -17.84 3.06
C GLU A 121 -20.34 -18.21 1.86
N GLU A 122 -19.59 -17.29 1.28
CA GLU A 122 -18.55 -17.62 0.30
C GLU A 122 -17.36 -18.33 0.95
N ASN A 123 -16.57 -19.00 0.13
CA ASN A 123 -15.34 -19.63 0.62
C ASN A 123 -14.26 -18.54 0.84
N ILE A 124 -13.59 -18.56 2.01
CA ILE A 124 -12.55 -17.58 2.35
C ILE A 124 -11.37 -17.57 1.35
N PHE A 125 -11.22 -18.63 0.55
CA PHE A 125 -10.20 -18.75 -0.48
C PHE A 125 -10.69 -18.35 -1.88
N SER A 126 -11.96 -17.91 -2.04
CA SER A 126 -12.55 -17.61 -3.35
C SER A 126 -12.00 -16.33 -3.99
N PHE A 127 -11.45 -15.42 -3.20
CA PHE A 127 -10.95 -14.14 -3.67
C PHE A 127 -9.45 -13.99 -3.39
N ASP A 128 -8.80 -13.11 -4.13
CA ASP A 128 -7.40 -12.72 -3.90
C ASP A 128 -7.37 -11.43 -3.05
N PRO A 129 -6.83 -11.46 -1.82
CA PRO A 129 -6.73 -10.27 -0.97
C PRO A 129 -5.97 -9.13 -1.63
N ALA A 130 -4.81 -9.40 -2.25
CA ALA A 130 -3.98 -8.37 -2.84
C ALA A 130 -4.68 -7.63 -4.00
N ALA A 131 -5.46 -8.37 -4.81
CA ALA A 131 -6.26 -7.77 -5.87
C ALA A 131 -7.37 -6.88 -5.30
N LYS A 132 -7.99 -7.30 -4.17
CA LYS A 132 -9.02 -6.52 -3.48
C LYS A 132 -8.44 -5.29 -2.77
N GLU A 133 -7.28 -5.40 -2.16
CA GLU A 133 -6.54 -4.28 -1.59
C GLU A 133 -6.30 -3.19 -2.65
N ALA A 134 -5.73 -3.55 -3.79
CA ALA A 134 -5.45 -2.61 -4.88
C ALA A 134 -6.73 -1.98 -5.49
N GLU A 135 -7.85 -2.69 -5.48
CA GLU A 135 -9.15 -2.16 -5.92
C GLU A 135 -9.72 -1.16 -4.92
N LEU A 136 -9.65 -1.48 -3.62
CA LEU A 136 -10.14 -0.62 -2.55
C LEU A 136 -9.29 0.66 -2.40
N GLU A 137 -7.97 0.57 -2.50
CA GLU A 137 -7.07 1.73 -2.41
C GLU A 137 -7.38 2.80 -3.45
N LYS A 138 -7.80 2.40 -4.65
CA LYS A 138 -8.21 3.33 -5.71
C LYS A 138 -9.59 3.97 -5.45
N GLN A 139 -10.47 3.25 -4.76
CA GLN A 139 -11.81 3.74 -4.47
C GLN A 139 -11.87 4.64 -3.22
N PHE A 140 -10.92 4.46 -2.31
CA PHE A 140 -10.88 5.16 -1.02
C PHE A 140 -9.55 5.91 -0.85
N PRO A 141 -9.37 7.05 -1.54
CA PRO A 141 -8.11 7.79 -1.53
C PRO A 141 -7.74 8.34 -0.14
N LEU A 142 -8.72 8.64 0.73
CA LEU A 142 -8.48 9.16 2.08
C LEU A 142 -8.08 8.08 3.09
N LEU A 143 -7.91 6.83 2.66
CA LEU A 143 -7.31 5.77 3.45
C LEU A 143 -5.86 5.58 3.01
N GLU A 144 -4.93 5.65 3.96
CA GLU A 144 -3.49 5.50 3.68
C GLU A 144 -3.16 4.10 3.19
N SER A 145 -3.62 3.11 3.92
CA SER A 145 -3.44 1.71 3.56
C SER A 145 -4.69 0.90 3.85
N ILE A 146 -4.95 -0.05 2.98
CA ILE A 146 -6.04 -1.02 3.14
C ILE A 146 -5.43 -2.40 3.02
N ARG A 147 -5.61 -3.24 4.03
CA ARG A 147 -5.12 -4.61 4.04
C ARG A 147 -6.26 -5.58 4.30
N VAL A 148 -6.42 -6.57 3.44
CA VAL A 148 -7.46 -7.60 3.57
C VAL A 148 -6.84 -8.87 4.13
N VAL A 149 -7.11 -9.17 5.38
CA VAL A 149 -6.54 -10.31 6.12
C VAL A 149 -7.60 -11.38 6.29
N ARG A 150 -7.22 -12.63 6.02
CA ARG A 150 -8.05 -13.80 6.33
C ARG A 150 -7.74 -14.27 7.75
N ASP A 151 -8.67 -14.09 8.65
CA ASP A 151 -8.58 -14.60 10.01
C ASP A 151 -9.37 -15.93 10.10
N TYR A 152 -8.59 -17.00 10.11
CA TYR A 152 -9.14 -18.35 10.04
C TYR A 152 -9.86 -18.75 11.34
N PRO A 153 -10.95 -19.52 11.27
CA PRO A 153 -11.41 -20.26 10.07
C PRO A 153 -12.39 -19.52 9.17
N ASN A 154 -13.08 -18.49 9.60
CA ASN A 154 -14.27 -17.95 8.93
C ASN A 154 -14.42 -16.42 8.96
N THR A 155 -13.38 -15.69 9.31
CA THR A 155 -13.45 -14.22 9.41
C THR A 155 -12.57 -13.56 8.35
N VAL A 156 -13.09 -12.50 7.74
CA VAL A 156 -12.32 -11.60 6.88
C VAL A 156 -12.22 -10.25 7.59
N VAL A 157 -11.01 -9.76 7.77
CA VAL A 157 -10.73 -8.49 8.42
C VAL A 157 -10.16 -7.54 7.38
N VAL A 158 -10.81 -6.39 7.21
CA VAL A 158 -10.28 -5.28 6.43
C VAL A 158 -9.62 -4.32 7.40
N GLN A 159 -8.30 -4.33 7.45
CA GLN A 159 -7.52 -3.38 8.24
C GLN A 159 -7.34 -2.11 7.44
N VAL A 160 -7.69 -0.99 8.03
CA VAL A 160 -7.62 0.33 7.40
C VAL A 160 -6.83 1.30 8.25
N THR A 161 -6.05 2.14 7.60
CA THR A 161 -5.34 3.26 8.22
C THR A 161 -5.82 4.53 7.55
N GLU A 162 -6.21 5.52 8.32
CA GLU A 162 -6.61 6.82 7.80
C GLU A 162 -5.39 7.58 7.28
N ALA A 163 -5.54 8.25 6.15
CA ALA A 163 -4.51 9.12 5.60
C ALA A 163 -4.59 10.49 6.26
N VAL A 164 -3.48 10.95 6.81
CA VAL A 164 -3.37 12.27 7.43
C VAL A 164 -2.82 13.25 6.39
N PRO A 165 -3.58 14.29 5.98
CA PRO A 165 -3.06 15.32 5.10
C PRO A 165 -1.87 16.03 5.76
N THR A 166 -0.70 15.98 5.15
CA THR A 166 0.54 16.51 5.74
C THR A 166 1.23 17.47 4.79
N TYR A 167 1.17 17.19 3.49
CA TYR A 167 1.90 17.94 2.49
C TYR A 167 0.99 18.51 1.41
N ALA A 168 1.38 19.66 0.86
CA ALA A 168 0.78 20.26 -0.33
C ALA A 168 1.85 20.43 -1.40
N MET A 169 1.55 20.08 -2.65
CA MET A 169 2.45 20.19 -3.77
C MET A 169 1.78 20.91 -4.94
N GLN A 170 2.43 21.95 -5.45
CA GLN A 170 1.94 22.67 -6.61
C GLN A 170 2.29 21.91 -7.90
N THR A 171 1.31 21.74 -8.77
CA THR A 171 1.43 21.15 -10.10
C THR A 171 0.80 22.07 -11.15
N LYS A 172 0.95 21.72 -12.42
CA LYS A 172 0.25 22.44 -13.51
C LYS A 172 -1.26 22.30 -13.44
N SER A 173 -1.76 21.24 -12.84
CA SER A 173 -3.19 20.95 -12.71
C SER A 173 -3.85 21.59 -11.49
N GLY A 174 -3.06 22.09 -10.56
CA GLY A 174 -3.51 22.64 -9.29
C GLY A 174 -2.62 22.22 -8.12
N TRP A 175 -3.18 22.19 -6.95
CA TRP A 175 -2.51 21.76 -5.73
C TRP A 175 -2.90 20.34 -5.36
N LEU A 176 -1.91 19.50 -5.14
CA LEU A 176 -2.10 18.17 -4.60
C LEU A 176 -1.99 18.23 -3.08
N THR A 177 -2.94 17.60 -2.41
CA THR A 177 -2.85 17.27 -0.99
C THR A 177 -2.32 15.85 -0.88
N LEU A 178 -1.26 15.67 -0.11
CA LEU A 178 -0.55 14.40 0.06
C LEU A 178 -0.57 13.97 1.52
N SER A 179 -0.59 12.66 1.75
CA SER A 179 -0.41 12.08 3.08
C SER A 179 1.06 12.16 3.54
N ASP A 180 1.30 11.69 4.76
CA ASP A 180 2.63 11.51 5.33
C ASP A 180 3.49 10.49 4.55
N GLN A 181 2.84 9.54 3.84
CA GLN A 181 3.49 8.54 2.97
C GLN A 181 3.47 8.96 1.49
N PHE A 182 3.18 10.23 1.20
CA PHE A 182 3.10 10.80 -0.16
C PHE A 182 2.04 10.16 -1.07
N LYS A 183 0.95 9.66 -0.51
CA LYS A 183 -0.24 9.27 -1.27
C LYS A 183 -1.04 10.52 -1.64
N ILE A 184 -1.54 10.58 -2.87
CA ILE A 184 -2.35 11.68 -3.36
C ILE A 184 -3.76 11.55 -2.79
N LEU A 185 -4.17 12.50 -1.95
CA LEU A 185 -5.48 12.49 -1.30
C LEU A 185 -6.51 13.31 -2.10
N ALA A 186 -6.11 14.48 -2.57
CA ALA A 186 -6.96 15.37 -3.34
C ALA A 186 -6.14 16.20 -4.34
N CYS A 187 -6.83 16.73 -5.36
CA CYS A 187 -6.29 17.71 -6.29
C CYS A 187 -7.25 18.90 -6.33
N GLU A 188 -6.79 20.05 -5.86
CA GLU A 188 -7.59 21.25 -5.67
C GLU A 188 -7.03 22.43 -6.47
N SER A 189 -7.86 23.42 -6.76
CA SER A 189 -7.43 24.62 -7.48
C SER A 189 -6.74 25.65 -6.58
N ALA A 190 -7.00 25.63 -5.28
CA ALA A 190 -6.42 26.52 -4.28
C ALA A 190 -5.38 25.80 -3.44
N GLN A 191 -4.43 26.53 -2.91
CA GLN A 191 -3.46 25.99 -1.98
C GLN A 191 -4.16 25.59 -0.67
N PRO A 192 -3.98 24.34 -0.21
CA PRO A 192 -4.45 23.94 1.11
C PRO A 192 -3.72 24.75 2.20
N GLU A 193 -4.47 25.22 3.18
CA GLU A 193 -3.90 25.93 4.32
C GLU A 193 -3.25 24.96 5.31
N GLU A 194 -2.26 25.44 6.05
CA GLU A 194 -1.60 24.73 7.16
C GLU A 194 -0.80 23.47 6.78
N LEU A 195 -0.66 23.14 5.49
CA LEU A 195 0.14 22.00 5.06
C LEU A 195 1.57 22.41 4.68
N LYS A 196 2.53 21.50 4.93
CA LYS A 196 3.91 21.68 4.50
C LYS A 196 4.01 21.62 2.97
N THR A 197 4.69 22.56 2.38
CA THR A 197 4.79 22.64 0.92
C THR A 197 5.94 21.79 0.38
N LEU A 198 5.69 21.06 -0.70
CA LEU A 198 6.70 20.29 -1.42
C LEU A 198 6.97 20.92 -2.79
N TYR A 199 8.22 20.91 -3.22
CA TYR A 199 8.62 21.28 -4.57
C TYR A 199 9.54 20.20 -5.15
N GLY A 200 8.98 19.33 -5.97
CA GLY A 200 9.67 18.16 -6.57
C GLY A 200 9.58 18.10 -8.09
N GLY A 201 9.00 19.13 -8.71
CA GLY A 201 8.69 19.11 -10.14
C GLY A 201 7.33 18.49 -10.46
N GLU A 202 7.10 18.10 -11.69
CA GLU A 202 5.79 17.58 -12.12
C GLU A 202 5.67 16.07 -11.87
N PRO A 203 4.64 15.61 -11.17
CA PRO A 203 4.41 14.19 -10.95
C PRO A 203 3.84 13.51 -12.20
N VAL A 204 3.98 12.19 -12.28
CA VAL A 204 3.42 11.36 -13.38
C VAL A 204 1.91 11.27 -13.29
N SER A 205 1.36 11.13 -12.10
CA SER A 205 -0.08 11.09 -11.84
C SER A 205 -0.48 12.19 -10.86
N VAL A 206 -1.69 12.70 -11.05
CA VAL A 206 -2.37 13.65 -10.16
C VAL A 206 -3.69 13.08 -9.64
N THR A 207 -3.91 11.78 -9.85
CA THR A 207 -5.17 11.12 -9.51
C THR A 207 -5.20 10.80 -8.02
N PRO A 208 -6.26 11.18 -7.28
CA PRO A 208 -6.42 10.77 -5.89
C PRO A 208 -6.41 9.24 -5.75
N GLY A 209 -5.70 8.75 -4.73
CA GLY A 209 -5.49 7.33 -4.48
C GLY A 209 -4.19 6.76 -5.05
N ASP A 210 -3.56 7.45 -5.99
CA ASP A 210 -2.25 7.05 -6.51
C ASP A 210 -1.12 7.48 -5.57
N GLN A 211 0.00 6.76 -5.66
CA GLN A 211 1.24 7.14 -4.97
C GLN A 211 1.97 8.23 -5.78
N LEU A 212 2.55 9.21 -5.09
CA LEU A 212 3.37 10.23 -5.73
C LEU A 212 4.54 9.56 -6.46
N THR A 213 4.69 9.82 -7.75
CA THR A 213 5.79 9.32 -8.58
C THR A 213 6.21 10.38 -9.58
N PHE A 214 7.49 10.39 -9.93
CA PHE A 214 8.04 11.30 -10.91
C PHE A 214 8.56 10.55 -12.14
N ALA A 215 8.53 11.19 -13.31
CA ALA A 215 9.18 10.64 -14.49
C ALA A 215 10.70 10.74 -14.32
N ALA A 216 11.42 9.71 -14.73
CA ALA A 216 12.88 9.72 -14.74
C ALA A 216 13.40 10.94 -15.51
N GLN A 217 14.29 11.68 -14.88
CA GLN A 217 14.92 12.84 -15.50
C GLN A 217 15.93 12.34 -16.53
N ALA A 218 15.77 12.73 -17.78
CA ALA A 218 16.75 12.40 -18.81
C ALA A 218 18.04 13.17 -18.52
N ASP A 219 19.15 12.46 -18.26
CA ASP A 219 20.46 13.06 -18.12
C ASP A 219 20.80 13.87 -19.36
N PRO A 220 21.01 15.17 -19.26
CA PRO A 220 21.37 15.99 -20.44
C PRO A 220 22.76 15.60 -21.02
N ALA A 221 23.55 14.82 -20.30
CA ALA A 221 24.86 14.32 -20.76
C ALA A 221 24.77 13.08 -21.68
N ALA A 222 23.59 12.44 -21.80
CA ALA A 222 23.42 11.23 -22.62
C ALA A 222 23.06 11.51 -24.09
N SER A 223 22.97 12.77 -24.53
CA SER A 223 22.54 13.14 -25.90
C SER A 223 23.60 13.00 -26.96
N ASP A 224 24.87 12.68 -26.67
CA ASP A 224 25.97 12.63 -27.67
C ASP A 224 26.40 11.20 -28.06
N ALA A 225 25.72 10.15 -27.64
CA ALA A 225 25.99 8.79 -28.09
C ALA A 225 25.00 8.35 -29.18
N SER A 226 25.23 8.83 -30.39
CA SER A 226 24.67 8.29 -31.63
C SER A 226 25.25 6.89 -31.88
N GLY A 227 24.59 5.83 -31.41
CA GLY A 227 25.00 4.46 -31.63
C GLY A 227 23.85 3.50 -31.37
N SER A 228 23.26 3.02 -32.47
CA SER A 228 22.32 1.92 -32.58
C SER A 228 22.64 0.76 -31.59
N ALA A 229 21.86 0.62 -30.56
CA ALA A 229 21.57 -0.68 -29.93
C ALA A 229 20.21 -0.53 -29.26
N ALA A 230 19.24 -1.36 -29.66
CA ALA A 230 18.04 -1.62 -28.91
C ALA A 230 18.47 -2.32 -27.60
N ALA A 231 18.99 -1.56 -26.65
CA ALA A 231 19.23 -1.97 -25.30
C ALA A 231 17.96 -1.70 -24.53
N SER A 232 17.43 -2.78 -23.93
CA SER A 232 16.53 -2.79 -22.80
C SER A 232 16.59 -1.46 -22.06
N ALA A 233 15.55 -0.64 -22.18
CA ALA A 233 15.38 0.53 -21.35
C ALA A 233 15.29 -0.01 -19.90
N ALA A 234 16.40 0.02 -19.19
CA ALA A 234 16.37 -0.03 -17.75
C ALA A 234 15.43 1.13 -17.35
N VAL A 235 14.37 0.82 -16.68
CA VAL A 235 13.52 1.81 -16.05
C VAL A 235 14.45 2.56 -15.10
N GLN A 236 14.91 3.75 -15.52
CA GLN A 236 15.64 4.63 -14.62
C GLN A 236 14.63 5.03 -13.57
N THR A 237 14.81 4.50 -12.36
CA THR A 237 14.02 4.86 -11.21
C THR A 237 14.35 6.31 -10.89
N ASP A 238 13.34 7.14 -10.75
CA ASP A 238 13.51 8.53 -10.35
C ASP A 238 13.91 8.56 -8.86
N ASP A 239 15.08 9.12 -8.56
CA ASP A 239 15.64 9.16 -7.20
C ASP A 239 15.03 10.25 -6.33
N ARG A 240 14.16 11.12 -6.86
CA ARG A 240 13.60 12.27 -6.11
C ARG A 240 12.74 11.83 -4.93
N LEU A 241 11.90 10.81 -5.13
CA LEU A 241 11.06 10.31 -4.05
C LEU A 241 11.90 9.64 -2.94
N ASP A 242 12.95 8.90 -3.33
CA ASP A 242 13.88 8.31 -2.37
C ASP A 242 14.63 9.37 -1.59
N ALA A 243 15.05 10.45 -2.26
CA ALA A 243 15.71 11.58 -1.63
C ALA A 243 14.78 12.33 -0.66
N LEU A 244 13.50 12.48 -1.03
CA LEU A 244 12.49 13.08 -0.16
C LEU A 244 12.22 12.22 1.07
N ASN A 245 12.04 10.90 0.90
CA ASN A 245 11.85 9.95 2.01
C ASN A 245 13.05 9.99 2.98
N GLU A 246 14.27 9.99 2.44
CA GLU A 246 15.48 10.06 3.24
C GLU A 246 15.55 11.39 4.01
N LEU A 247 15.25 12.51 3.36
CA LEU A 247 15.23 13.83 3.99
C LEU A 247 14.18 13.91 5.09
N GLN A 248 12.95 13.43 4.83
CA GLN A 248 11.87 13.39 5.81
C GLN A 248 12.26 12.57 7.05
N ALA A 249 12.72 11.33 6.84
CA ALA A 249 13.12 10.45 7.94
C ALA A 249 14.24 11.06 8.78
N LYS A 250 15.20 11.72 8.14
CA LYS A 250 16.28 12.40 8.85
C LYS A 250 15.81 13.65 9.60
N LEU A 251 14.95 14.47 9.00
CA LEU A 251 14.36 15.62 9.68
C LEU A 251 13.54 15.21 10.91
N GLU A 252 12.84 14.08 10.83
CA GLU A 252 12.10 13.49 11.95
C GLU A 252 13.08 12.99 13.04
N GLU A 253 14.14 12.24 12.66
CA GLU A 253 15.18 11.75 13.58
C GLU A 253 15.83 12.88 14.37
N TYR A 254 16.08 14.02 13.71
CA TYR A 254 16.65 15.23 14.35
C TYR A 254 15.59 16.10 15.04
N GLY A 255 14.30 15.76 14.98
CA GLY A 255 13.20 16.51 15.61
C GLY A 255 13.03 17.92 15.03
N MET A 256 13.28 18.08 13.74
CA MET A 256 13.13 19.34 13.03
C MET A 256 11.94 19.35 12.05
N LEU A 257 11.36 18.18 11.76
CA LEU A 257 10.34 18.04 10.74
C LEU A 257 9.12 18.95 10.99
N ASP A 258 8.72 19.11 12.25
CA ASP A 258 7.53 19.91 12.59
C ASP A 258 7.73 21.40 12.29
N ASP A 259 8.96 21.88 12.41
CA ASP A 259 9.32 23.27 12.12
C ASP A 259 9.60 23.55 10.64
N VAL A 260 9.65 22.51 9.79
CA VAL A 260 9.84 22.65 8.35
C VAL A 260 8.52 22.99 7.68
N THR A 261 8.49 24.10 6.95
CA THR A 261 7.31 24.59 6.23
C THR A 261 7.32 24.25 4.74
N ARG A 262 8.54 24.09 4.17
CA ARG A 262 8.71 23.77 2.76
C ARG A 262 9.95 22.90 2.54
N MET A 263 9.85 21.91 1.65
CA MET A 263 10.97 21.08 1.20
C MET A 263 11.08 21.13 -0.33
N GLU A 264 12.32 21.29 -0.83
CA GLU A 264 12.63 21.31 -2.25
C GLU A 264 13.61 20.18 -2.60
N PHE A 265 13.20 19.36 -3.57
CA PHE A 265 13.92 18.18 -4.02
C PHE A 265 13.76 17.94 -5.55
N ALA A 266 13.32 18.95 -6.29
CA ALA A 266 13.19 18.86 -7.74
C ALA A 266 14.51 18.52 -8.42
N ASP A 267 15.62 18.95 -7.84
CA ASP A 267 16.98 18.58 -8.18
C ASP A 267 17.62 17.92 -6.94
N THR A 268 17.99 16.65 -7.05
CA THR A 268 18.61 15.89 -5.95
C THR A 268 20.01 16.37 -5.59
N ASP A 269 20.61 17.20 -6.44
CA ASP A 269 21.89 17.88 -6.18
C ASP A 269 21.74 19.25 -5.53
N GLN A 270 20.50 19.76 -5.44
CA GLN A 270 20.18 21.06 -4.86
C GLN A 270 19.04 20.99 -3.85
N MET A 271 19.04 19.97 -3.02
CA MET A 271 18.03 19.81 -1.96
C MET A 271 18.09 20.94 -0.96
N ALA A 272 16.93 21.39 -0.52
CA ALA A 272 16.79 22.48 0.45
C ALA A 272 15.49 22.35 1.24
N PHE A 273 15.45 23.01 2.39
CA PHE A 273 14.21 23.18 3.14
C PHE A 273 14.12 24.57 3.78
N LEU A 274 12.90 24.97 4.10
CA LEU A 274 12.60 26.22 4.79
C LEU A 274 12.20 25.90 6.23
N TYR A 275 12.87 26.52 7.18
CA TYR A 275 12.65 26.34 8.61
C TYR A 275 11.87 27.52 9.17
N GLN A 276 10.68 27.28 9.73
CA GLN A 276 9.78 28.26 10.37
C GLN A 276 9.51 29.51 9.50
N ASP A 277 9.46 29.39 8.18
CA ASP A 277 9.34 30.49 7.20
C ASP A 277 10.42 31.60 7.33
N ARG A 278 11.50 31.35 8.05
CA ARG A 278 12.52 32.37 8.36
C ARG A 278 13.92 32.03 7.88
N VAL A 279 14.30 30.76 7.84
CA VAL A 279 15.64 30.35 7.43
C VAL A 279 15.58 29.30 6.33
N SER A 280 16.13 29.61 5.17
CA SER A 280 16.36 28.64 4.13
C SER A 280 17.65 27.86 4.37
N VAL A 281 17.57 26.53 4.36
CA VAL A 281 18.72 25.64 4.55
C VAL A 281 18.99 24.92 3.24
N LEU A 282 20.11 25.23 2.61
CA LEU A 282 20.54 24.63 1.36
C LEU A 282 21.45 23.44 1.67
N LEU A 283 20.95 22.21 1.43
CA LEU A 283 21.71 20.99 1.69
C LEU A 283 22.60 20.58 0.52
N GLY A 284 22.24 20.98 -0.72
CA GLY A 284 22.87 20.47 -1.93
C GLY A 284 22.57 19.00 -2.13
N THR A 285 23.58 18.18 -2.38
CA THR A 285 23.42 16.73 -2.55
C THR A 285 23.02 16.05 -1.24
N ARG A 286 22.42 14.86 -1.35
CA ARG A 286 22.08 14.01 -0.19
C ARG A 286 23.29 13.38 0.53
N ASN A 287 24.49 13.60 0.04
CA ASN A 287 25.69 13.09 0.70
C ASN A 287 25.88 13.78 2.05
N ASP A 288 26.26 12.97 3.06
CA ASP A 288 26.52 13.44 4.43
C ASP A 288 25.33 14.19 5.09
N LEU A 289 24.08 13.80 4.78
CA LEU A 289 22.87 14.43 5.33
C LEU A 289 22.89 14.49 6.86
N ASP A 290 23.31 13.42 7.54
CA ASP A 290 23.42 13.38 8.99
C ASP A 290 24.31 14.52 9.53
N TYR A 291 25.48 14.69 8.92
CA TYR A 291 26.41 15.74 9.33
C TYR A 291 25.84 17.14 9.07
N LYS A 292 25.20 17.33 7.90
CA LYS A 292 24.59 18.62 7.52
C LYS A 292 23.43 18.97 8.44
N LEU A 293 22.55 18.00 8.72
CA LEU A 293 21.37 18.20 9.56
C LEU A 293 21.73 18.39 11.04
N ASP A 294 22.73 17.66 11.57
CA ASP A 294 23.25 17.89 12.92
C ASP A 294 23.76 19.34 13.09
N ARG A 295 24.49 19.82 12.09
CA ARG A 295 24.99 21.21 12.09
C ARG A 295 23.87 22.23 11.89
N ALA A 296 22.92 21.96 11.00
CA ALA A 296 21.76 22.83 10.80
C ALA A 296 20.95 22.93 12.10
N ARG A 297 20.65 21.81 12.75
CA ARG A 297 19.98 21.78 14.05
C ARG A 297 20.67 22.60 15.08
N TYR A 298 22.00 22.43 15.25
CA TYR A 298 22.79 23.18 16.22
C TYR A 298 22.67 24.70 16.02
N VAL A 299 22.70 25.16 14.76
CA VAL A 299 22.58 26.58 14.44
C VAL A 299 21.15 27.08 14.61
N LEU A 300 20.15 26.32 14.15
CA LEU A 300 18.74 26.74 14.15
C LEU A 300 18.12 26.75 15.55
N THR A 301 18.46 25.78 16.40
CA THR A 301 17.93 25.67 17.77
C THR A 301 18.62 26.64 18.74
N ASN A 302 19.79 27.19 18.35
CA ASN A 302 20.54 28.16 19.14
C ASN A 302 20.74 27.77 20.62
N ALA A 303 20.96 26.49 20.89
CA ALA A 303 20.96 25.91 22.23
C ALA A 303 22.03 26.51 23.15
N ASP A 304 23.13 26.99 22.60
CA ASP A 304 24.26 27.62 23.33
C ASP A 304 24.35 29.15 23.15
N GLY A 305 23.36 29.77 22.52
CA GLY A 305 23.32 31.22 22.26
C GLY A 305 24.28 31.70 21.16
N LYS A 306 24.88 30.77 20.38
CA LYS A 306 25.79 31.08 19.26
C LYS A 306 25.20 30.80 17.88
N GLY A 307 23.97 30.30 17.83
CA GLY A 307 23.22 30.05 16.61
C GLY A 307 22.39 31.26 16.17
N CYS A 308 21.37 30.98 15.33
CA CYS A 308 20.41 31.98 14.87
C CYS A 308 19.45 32.36 15.99
N ALA A 309 19.22 33.67 16.20
CA ALA A 309 18.16 34.11 17.09
C ALA A 309 16.79 33.75 16.51
N PRO A 310 15.74 33.63 17.33
CA PRO A 310 14.38 33.30 16.85
C PRO A 310 13.81 34.29 15.82
N THR A 311 14.31 35.52 15.84
CA THR A 311 13.91 36.60 14.93
C THR A 311 14.78 36.71 13.69
N ASP A 312 15.91 35.98 13.65
CA ASP A 312 16.82 36.07 12.50
C ASP A 312 16.20 35.41 11.27
N THR A 313 16.28 36.11 10.16
CA THR A 313 15.89 35.60 8.82
C THR A 313 17.13 35.52 7.94
N GLY A 314 17.17 34.51 7.06
CA GLY A 314 18.33 34.39 6.18
C GLY A 314 18.51 33.00 5.58
N ARG A 315 19.75 32.70 5.24
CA ARG A 315 20.13 31.47 4.54
C ARG A 315 21.33 30.79 5.18
N LEU A 316 21.23 29.49 5.37
CA LEU A 316 22.32 28.59 5.73
C LEU A 316 22.69 27.73 4.51
N ASP A 317 23.96 27.74 4.13
CA ASP A 317 24.43 27.01 2.94
C ASP A 317 25.37 25.86 3.33
N PHE A 318 24.90 24.67 3.19
CA PHE A 318 25.65 23.42 3.39
C PHE A 318 26.00 22.70 2.07
N SER A 319 25.67 23.27 0.91
CA SER A 319 25.87 22.62 -0.39
C SER A 319 27.31 22.22 -0.67
N HIS A 320 28.25 22.91 -0.09
CA HIS A 320 29.69 22.68 -0.25
C HIS A 320 30.37 22.03 0.97
N VAL A 321 29.57 21.51 1.89
CA VAL A 321 30.06 20.95 3.17
C VAL A 321 29.90 19.45 3.14
N SER A 322 30.93 18.73 3.57
CA SER A 322 30.93 17.29 3.77
C SER A 322 31.60 16.91 5.08
N ALA A 323 31.37 15.70 5.55
CA ALA A 323 32.03 15.18 6.75
C ALA A 323 33.55 15.24 6.57
N GLY A 324 34.24 15.84 7.58
CA GLY A 324 35.68 16.07 7.51
C GLY A 324 36.12 17.33 6.73
N SER A 325 35.20 18.11 6.20
CA SER A 325 35.49 19.38 5.54
C SER A 325 35.95 20.43 6.57
N THR A 326 36.96 21.18 6.22
CA THR A 326 37.39 22.36 7.00
C THR A 326 36.65 23.66 6.62
N ARG A 327 35.70 23.56 5.69
CA ARG A 327 34.91 24.70 5.25
C ARG A 327 34.01 25.21 6.36
N LYS A 328 33.98 26.53 6.53
CA LYS A 328 33.10 27.18 7.48
C LYS A 328 31.72 27.36 6.86
N ILE A 329 30.71 27.18 7.69
CA ILE A 329 29.32 27.46 7.36
C ILE A 329 29.04 28.88 7.81
N TYR A 330 28.40 29.63 6.94
CA TYR A 330 28.03 31.02 7.24
C TYR A 330 26.53 31.15 7.19
N PHE A 331 25.98 31.85 8.15
CA PHE A 331 24.63 32.37 8.11
C PHE A 331 24.63 33.70 7.37
N ALA A 332 23.93 33.76 6.25
CA ALA A 332 23.73 34.99 5.50
C ALA A 332 22.38 35.60 5.92
N GLN A 333 22.41 36.68 6.67
CA GLN A 333 21.17 37.40 7.02
C GLN A 333 20.55 38.03 5.78
N GLY A 334 19.22 38.02 5.75
CA GLY A 334 18.43 38.58 4.66
C GLY A 334 17.15 37.80 4.44
N GLN A 335 16.51 37.99 3.30
CA GLN A 335 15.32 37.25 2.93
C GLN A 335 15.67 35.79 2.60
N PRO A 336 15.00 34.81 3.16
CA PRO A 336 15.24 33.40 2.84
C PRO A 336 14.88 33.13 1.40
N THR A 337 15.82 32.53 0.66
CA THR A 337 15.64 32.14 -0.75
C THR A 337 15.93 30.67 -0.92
N LEU A 338 15.16 30.01 -1.73
CA LEU A 338 15.28 28.59 -2.04
C LEU A 338 15.74 28.38 -3.50
N PRO A 339 16.25 27.18 -3.87
CA PRO A 339 16.74 26.91 -5.23
C PRO A 339 15.70 27.12 -6.32
N SER A 340 14.42 26.88 -6.05
CA SER A 340 13.31 27.16 -6.97
C SER A 340 13.10 28.65 -7.27
N GLY A 341 13.77 29.53 -6.53
CA GLY A 341 13.49 30.98 -6.57
C GLY A 341 12.30 31.37 -5.67
N TYR A 342 11.78 30.46 -4.89
CA TYR A 342 10.73 30.78 -3.92
C TYR A 342 11.26 31.75 -2.86
N VAL A 343 10.49 32.79 -2.63
CA VAL A 343 10.75 33.80 -1.63
C VAL A 343 9.58 33.84 -0.67
N VAL A 344 9.85 33.77 0.63
CA VAL A 344 8.81 33.81 1.65
C VAL A 344 8.04 35.13 1.54
N PRO A 345 6.71 35.12 1.41
CA PRO A 345 5.91 36.34 1.41
C PRO A 345 6.11 37.08 2.74
N GLU A 346 6.37 38.33 2.67
CA GLU A 346 6.45 39.17 3.87
C GLU A 346 5.05 39.19 4.52
N LYS A 347 4.93 38.67 5.74
CA LYS A 347 3.72 38.78 6.52
C LYS A 347 3.48 40.25 6.78
N THR A 348 2.56 40.87 6.05
CA THR A 348 2.05 42.19 6.41
C THR A 348 1.39 42.06 7.78
N VAL A 349 2.09 42.43 8.81
CA VAL A 349 1.51 42.65 10.13
C VAL A 349 0.41 43.70 9.90
N PRO A 350 -0.87 43.43 10.25
CA PRO A 350 -1.87 44.48 10.23
C PRO A 350 -1.34 45.62 11.12
N GLU A 351 -1.06 46.77 10.53
CA GLU A 351 -0.67 47.98 11.22
C GLU A 351 -1.84 48.26 12.17
N GLU A 352 -1.61 48.04 13.48
CA GLU A 352 -2.53 48.53 14.50
C GLU A 352 -2.70 50.00 14.28
N PRO A 353 -3.92 50.57 14.21
CA PRO A 353 -4.11 51.96 14.02
C PRO A 353 -3.44 52.72 15.21
N ASP A 354 -2.46 53.51 14.87
CA ASP A 354 -1.71 54.37 15.77
C ASP A 354 -2.68 55.28 16.55
N THR A 355 -3.01 54.88 17.77
CA THR A 355 -3.80 55.66 18.72
C THR A 355 -2.82 56.52 19.55
N SER A 356 -2.02 57.33 18.86
CA SER A 356 -1.10 58.27 19.51
C SER A 356 -1.07 59.59 18.77
N ALA A 357 -2.18 60.28 18.79
CA ALA A 357 -2.12 61.75 18.55
C ALA A 357 -3.42 62.40 19.07
N ALA A 358 -3.50 62.66 20.36
CA ALA A 358 -4.31 63.74 20.90
C ALA A 358 -4.03 63.96 22.40
N GLU A 359 -2.93 64.61 22.71
CA GLU A 359 -2.82 65.46 23.92
C GLU A 359 -1.78 66.52 23.59
N ASP A 360 -2.25 67.68 23.33
CA ASP A 360 -1.86 69.00 23.86
C ASP A 360 -2.23 70.11 22.87
N THR A 361 -3.24 70.87 23.19
CA THR A 361 -3.22 72.33 23.26
C THR A 361 -4.59 72.81 23.79
N ALA A 362 -4.52 73.19 25.03
CA ALA A 362 -5.52 74.03 25.69
C ALA A 362 -5.38 75.48 25.29
N ALA A 363 -6.46 76.18 25.35
CA ALA A 363 -6.71 77.57 25.56
C ALA A 363 -7.02 78.49 24.38
N ASP A 364 -8.17 78.97 24.48
CA ASP A 364 -8.60 80.40 24.51
C ASP A 364 -9.55 80.80 23.39
N GLY A 365 -10.70 81.51 23.83
CA GLY A 365 -11.47 82.39 22.96
C GLY A 365 -12.97 82.07 22.87
N ALA A 366 -13.69 82.70 23.79
CA ALA A 366 -15.06 83.02 24.01
C ALA A 366 -15.93 83.42 22.80
N GLU A 367 -17.28 83.19 22.99
CA GLU A 367 -18.47 83.96 22.53
C GLU A 367 -18.77 83.92 21.04
N ASP A 368 -19.99 83.61 20.58
CA ASP A 368 -21.30 84.19 20.84
C ASP A 368 -22.39 83.50 20.04
N ALA A 369 -23.50 83.35 20.67
CA ALA A 369 -24.89 83.51 20.25
C ALA A 369 -25.52 82.72 19.09
N ALA A 370 -26.51 82.06 19.54
CA ALA A 370 -27.90 82.15 19.14
C ALA A 370 -28.51 81.28 18.03
N ALA A 371 -29.37 80.48 18.54
CA ALA A 371 -30.79 80.30 18.13
C ALA A 371 -31.14 79.69 16.77
N ALA A 372 -31.70 78.58 16.78
CA ALA A 372 -33.17 78.36 16.65
C ALA A 372 -33.48 76.91 16.27
N GLN A 373 -34.20 76.25 17.14
CA GLN A 373 -35.14 75.20 16.79
C GLN A 373 -36.42 75.92 16.24
N PRO A 374 -37.52 75.28 15.74
CA PRO A 374 -37.91 73.90 15.89
C PRO A 374 -38.71 73.30 14.72
N ALA A 375 -39.15 72.08 15.02
CA ALA A 375 -40.41 71.44 14.65
C ALA A 375 -40.52 70.85 13.20
N ASP A 376 -41.14 69.84 12.91
CA ASP A 376 -42.20 68.96 13.42
C ASP A 376 -42.45 67.96 12.28
N ASP A 377 -42.72 66.86 12.44
CA ASP A 377 -43.91 66.09 12.75
C ASP A 377 -44.06 64.82 11.88
N THR A 378 -44.51 63.85 12.57
CA THR A 378 -45.46 62.79 12.26
C THR A 378 -45.00 61.55 11.48
N ALA A 379 -44.91 60.50 12.25
CA ALA A 379 -45.96 59.48 12.55
C ALA A 379 -46.04 58.42 11.45
N ALA A 380 -45.91 57.27 11.84
CA ALA A 380 -46.70 56.22 12.36
C ALA A 380 -46.51 54.91 11.58
N ALA A 381 -46.29 53.95 12.28
CA ALA A 381 -47.03 52.73 12.65
C ALA A 381 -46.75 51.53 11.75
N ALA A 382 -46.20 50.50 12.36
CA ALA A 382 -46.86 49.30 12.86
C ALA A 382 -47.27 48.38 11.68
N GLU A 383 -47.11 47.13 11.69
CA GLU A 383 -47.38 46.00 12.52
C GLU A 383 -46.97 44.73 11.80
N GLU A 384 -46.37 43.86 12.51
CA GLU A 384 -46.75 42.49 12.84
C GLU A 384 -46.52 41.39 11.83
N THR A 385 -45.81 40.41 12.33
CA THR A 385 -45.81 38.97 12.03
C THR A 385 -47.22 38.36 12.21
N PRO A 386 -47.62 37.21 11.65
CA PRO A 386 -47.13 35.96 12.23
C PRO A 386 -47.04 34.74 11.28
N LEU A 387 -46.28 33.73 11.81
CA LEU A 387 -46.47 32.28 11.74
C LEU A 387 -47.71 31.76 11.02
N THR A 388 -47.51 30.73 10.19
CA THR A 388 -48.24 29.44 10.33
C THR A 388 -47.68 28.39 9.38
N ASP A 389 -47.17 27.35 9.96
CA ASP A 389 -47.29 25.95 9.54
C ASP A 389 -48.75 25.52 9.90
N PRO A 390 -49.39 24.47 9.46
CA PRO A 390 -48.87 23.22 8.89
C PRO A 390 -49.79 22.52 7.84
N ALA A 391 -49.22 21.43 7.32
CA ALA A 391 -49.88 20.18 6.97
C ALA A 391 -51.15 20.17 6.09
N ARG A 392 -51.10 19.31 5.15
CA ARG A 392 -52.11 18.28 4.87
C ARG A 392 -52.42 18.02 3.39
N MET A 393 -52.29 16.73 3.18
CA MET A 393 -53.19 15.87 2.39
C MET A 393 -53.02 15.89 0.86
N THR A 394 -52.78 14.81 0.41
CA THR A 394 -53.39 13.50 0.06
C THR A 394 -53.31 13.28 -1.44
N ALA A 395 -52.70 12.19 -1.77
CA ALA A 395 -53.33 11.02 -2.36
C ALA A 395 -54.06 11.21 -3.70
N ASN A 396 -53.61 10.49 -4.61
CA ASN A 396 -54.30 9.57 -5.53
C ASN A 396 -53.44 9.41 -6.77
N ASN A 397 -53.11 8.27 -7.08
CA ASN A 397 -53.81 7.07 -7.49
C ASN A 397 -53.58 6.77 -8.96
N GLU A 398 -53.17 5.53 -9.18
CA GLU A 398 -53.52 4.69 -10.35
C GLU A 398 -52.92 5.13 -11.69
N GLU A 399 -52.40 4.30 -12.51
CA GLU A 399 -52.57 2.85 -12.75
C GLU A 399 -51.51 2.41 -13.76
N ASN A 400 -51.05 1.24 -13.64
CA ASN A 400 -50.53 0.23 -14.55
C ASN A 400 -51.39 0.11 -15.84
N PRO A 401 -51.11 -0.62 -16.90
CA PRO A 401 -49.93 -1.49 -17.17
C PRO A 401 -49.46 -1.47 -18.66
N MET A 402 -48.28 -1.93 -18.95
CA MET A 402 -48.00 -3.07 -19.84
C MET A 402 -46.50 -3.40 -19.83
#